data_13acaf3eac2f199714fe1539bfc35bf6
#
_entry.id   13acaf3eac2f199714fe1539bfc35bf6
#
_cell.length_a   1.000
_cell.length_b   1.000
_cell.length_c   1.000
_cell.angle_alpha   90.00
_cell.angle_beta   90.00
_cell.angle_gamma   90.00
#
_symmetry.space_group_name_H-M   'P 1'
#
loop_
_entity.id
_entity.type
_entity.pdbx_description
1 polymer ?
#
loop_
_entity_poly.entity_id
_entity_poly.type
_entity_poly.pdbx_seq_one_letter_code
_entity_poly.pdbx_strand_id
1 'polypeptide(L)'
;RGLCTSRIVRAARPSIQSISALRKAVPGTSMLKAREALAATRTNDTDHVEAAIEWLEAHRAADGAKREAKVASRITAEGTIGVCTLSDGLLGTGARASIIELNCETDFVARNDMFGALARDIAHTAAWFPIVSTAHAGLLSDVDVATFLECPLMPFEPVPGQRDVQTVRSAISAVIARLGEKVALTRVASLAPVDHQVHVCGSFAHGTAAAPPAP
;
A
#
# COMPACT_ATOMS: atom_id res chain seq x y z
N ARG A 1 -22.17 -58.76 11.61
CA ARG A 1 -21.36 -57.91 10.71
C ARG A 1 -22.07 -56.56 10.61
N GLY A 2 -21.69 -55.61 11.46
CA GLY A 2 -22.24 -54.27 11.45
C GLY A 2 -21.51 -53.41 10.38
N LEU A 3 -22.27 -52.93 9.42
CA LEU A 3 -21.80 -51.96 8.45
C LEU A 3 -21.62 -50.59 9.15
N CYS A 4 -20.39 -50.22 9.40
CA CYS A 4 -20.03 -48.89 9.87
C CYS A 4 -20.20 -47.92 8.67
N THR A 5 -21.37 -47.30 8.55
CA THR A 5 -21.58 -46.19 7.62
C THR A 5 -20.95 -44.98 8.21
N SER A 6 -19.69 -44.69 7.83
CA SER A 6 -19.08 -43.39 8.10
C SER A 6 -19.90 -42.33 7.37
N ARG A 7 -20.74 -41.60 8.11
CA ARG A 7 -21.39 -40.39 7.65
C ARG A 7 -20.30 -39.39 7.28
N ILE A 8 -20.02 -39.22 6.00
CA ILE A 8 -19.26 -38.09 5.51
C ILE A 8 -20.08 -36.84 5.86
N VAL A 9 -19.73 -36.20 6.97
CA VAL A 9 -20.30 -34.89 7.32
C VAL A 9 -19.80 -33.92 6.27
N ARG A 10 -20.62 -33.70 5.26
CA ARG A 10 -20.37 -32.70 4.23
C ARG A 10 -20.41 -31.35 4.95
N ALA A 11 -19.26 -30.73 5.17
CA ALA A 11 -19.18 -29.42 5.79
C ALA A 11 -20.19 -28.47 5.09
N ALA A 12 -21.13 -27.94 5.86
CA ALA A 12 -22.19 -27.12 5.32
C ALA A 12 -21.57 -25.89 4.66
N ARG A 13 -22.03 -25.55 3.47
CA ARG A 13 -21.47 -24.43 2.68
C ARG A 13 -21.92 -23.10 3.28
N PRO A 14 -21.04 -22.06 3.29
CA PRO A 14 -21.44 -20.72 3.68
C PRO A 14 -22.64 -20.21 2.88
N SER A 15 -23.49 -19.42 3.51
CA SER A 15 -24.70 -18.89 2.88
C SER A 15 -24.35 -17.86 1.79
N ILE A 16 -25.19 -17.75 0.76
CA ILE A 16 -25.00 -16.74 -0.29
C ILE A 16 -25.11 -15.33 0.29
N GLN A 17 -25.95 -15.15 1.30
CA GLN A 17 -26.13 -13.86 1.98
C GLN A 17 -24.85 -13.45 2.74
N SER A 18 -24.23 -14.36 3.49
CA SER A 18 -22.96 -14.10 4.19
C SER A 18 -21.82 -13.82 3.21
N ILE A 19 -21.75 -14.53 2.09
CA ILE A 19 -20.76 -14.27 1.03
C ILE A 19 -20.97 -12.87 0.42
N SER A 20 -22.23 -12.48 0.16
CA SER A 20 -22.54 -11.15 -0.39
C SER A 20 -22.21 -10.05 0.62
N ALA A 21 -22.56 -10.22 1.89
CA ALA A 21 -22.25 -9.29 2.96
C ALA A 21 -20.74 -9.09 3.12
N LEU A 22 -19.97 -10.20 3.15
CA LEU A 22 -18.51 -10.14 3.25
C LEU A 22 -17.87 -9.42 2.06
N ARG A 23 -18.33 -9.68 0.84
CA ARG A 23 -17.82 -9.01 -0.37
C ARG A 23 -18.19 -7.53 -0.44
N LYS A 24 -19.31 -7.15 0.15
CA LYS A 24 -19.72 -5.74 0.28
C LYS A 24 -18.86 -5.02 1.33
N ALA A 25 -18.55 -5.68 2.44
CA ALA A 25 -17.69 -5.13 3.49
C ALA A 25 -16.23 -5.04 3.05
N VAL A 26 -15.75 -5.99 2.24
CA VAL A 26 -14.36 -6.06 1.75
C VAL A 26 -14.34 -6.09 0.22
N PRO A 27 -14.42 -4.93 -0.45
CA PRO A 27 -14.41 -4.83 -1.91
C PRO A 27 -13.20 -5.48 -2.54
N GLY A 28 -13.37 -6.11 -3.72
CA GLY A 28 -12.30 -6.81 -4.43
C GLY A 28 -12.04 -8.25 -3.96
N THR A 29 -12.76 -8.73 -2.95
CA THR A 29 -12.65 -10.15 -2.52
C THR A 29 -13.34 -11.07 -3.54
N SER A 30 -12.59 -12.07 -4.06
CA SER A 30 -13.17 -13.08 -4.96
C SER A 30 -14.18 -13.96 -4.21
N MET A 31 -15.16 -14.51 -4.95
CA MET A 31 -16.16 -15.41 -4.38
C MET A 31 -15.53 -16.65 -3.71
N LEU A 32 -14.46 -17.17 -4.30
CA LEU A 32 -13.74 -18.32 -3.75
C LEU A 32 -13.10 -17.96 -2.40
N LYS A 33 -12.42 -16.85 -2.32
CA LYS A 33 -11.74 -16.38 -1.10
C LYS A 33 -12.75 -16.01 0.00
N ALA A 34 -13.88 -15.40 -0.35
CA ALA A 34 -14.96 -15.11 0.60
C ALA A 34 -15.56 -16.41 1.19
N ARG A 35 -15.73 -17.45 0.37
CA ARG A 35 -16.19 -18.77 0.84
C ARG A 35 -15.18 -19.45 1.75
N GLU A 36 -13.90 -19.35 1.42
CA GLU A 36 -12.80 -19.90 2.21
C GLU A 36 -12.74 -19.25 3.60
N ALA A 37 -12.80 -17.91 3.65
CA ALA A 37 -12.81 -17.15 4.89
C ALA A 37 -13.99 -17.52 5.80
N LEU A 38 -15.20 -17.52 5.25
CA LEU A 38 -16.40 -17.91 6.00
C LEU A 38 -16.35 -19.37 6.46
N ALA A 39 -15.81 -20.28 5.65
CA ALA A 39 -15.65 -21.67 6.04
C ALA A 39 -14.61 -21.85 7.16
N ALA A 40 -13.52 -21.07 7.12
CA ALA A 40 -12.47 -21.12 8.13
C ALA A 40 -12.88 -20.52 9.48
N THR A 41 -13.80 -19.57 9.49
CA THR A 41 -14.26 -18.86 10.71
C THR A 41 -15.63 -19.35 11.21
N ARG A 42 -16.18 -20.35 10.56
CA ARG A 42 -17.49 -20.91 10.90
C ARG A 42 -17.47 -21.63 12.24
N THR A 43 -18.43 -21.31 13.09
CA THR A 43 -18.59 -21.96 14.40
C THR A 43 -20.04 -22.40 14.56
N ASN A 44 -20.28 -23.63 15.00
CA ASN A 44 -21.62 -24.20 15.23
C ASN A 44 -22.59 -24.01 14.04
N ASP A 45 -22.11 -24.26 12.83
CA ASP A 45 -22.86 -24.08 11.57
C ASP A 45 -23.36 -22.64 11.30
N THR A 46 -22.84 -21.66 12.02
CA THR A 46 -23.14 -20.22 11.82
C THR A 46 -21.98 -19.53 11.11
N ASP A 47 -22.31 -18.71 10.12
CA ASP A 47 -21.33 -17.89 9.40
C ASP A 47 -21.07 -16.60 10.18
N HIS A 48 -19.80 -16.29 10.49
CA HIS A 48 -19.38 -15.09 11.21
C HIS A 48 -18.65 -14.14 10.25
N VAL A 49 -19.37 -13.11 9.79
CA VAL A 49 -18.84 -12.17 8.77
C VAL A 49 -17.69 -11.35 9.33
N GLU A 50 -17.77 -10.86 10.59
CA GLU A 50 -16.72 -10.09 11.23
C GLU A 50 -15.41 -10.91 11.35
N ALA A 51 -15.51 -12.13 11.88
CA ALA A 51 -14.36 -13.03 11.97
C ALA A 51 -13.77 -13.38 10.60
N ALA A 52 -14.61 -13.47 9.56
CA ALA A 52 -14.16 -13.69 8.20
C ALA A 52 -13.44 -12.45 7.60
N ILE A 53 -13.79 -11.25 8.02
CA ILE A 53 -13.06 -10.02 7.65
C ILE A 53 -11.66 -10.05 8.25
N GLU A 54 -11.54 -10.29 9.56
CA GLU A 54 -10.24 -10.41 10.25
C GLU A 54 -9.36 -11.51 9.63
N TRP A 55 -9.97 -12.66 9.34
CA TRP A 55 -9.29 -13.75 8.66
C TRP A 55 -8.76 -13.34 7.27
N LEU A 56 -9.58 -12.60 6.49
CA LEU A 56 -9.16 -12.10 5.18
C LEU A 56 -8.01 -11.10 5.27
N GLU A 57 -8.02 -10.23 6.25
CA GLU A 57 -6.96 -9.24 6.47
C GLU A 57 -5.64 -9.93 6.83
N ALA A 58 -5.67 -10.86 7.79
CA ALA A 58 -4.51 -11.66 8.16
C ALA A 58 -3.94 -12.47 6.97
N HIS A 59 -4.83 -13.06 6.15
CA HIS A 59 -4.40 -13.84 4.98
C HIS A 59 -3.96 -12.99 3.80
N ARG A 60 -4.44 -11.74 3.67
CA ARG A 60 -3.94 -10.80 2.67
C ARG A 60 -2.47 -10.47 2.88
N ALA A 61 -2.08 -10.23 4.13
CA ALA A 61 -0.68 -9.98 4.47
C ALA A 61 0.21 -11.19 4.12
N ALA A 62 -0.23 -12.40 4.49
CA ALA A 62 0.50 -13.64 4.18
C ALA A 62 0.55 -13.94 2.67
N ASP A 63 -0.55 -13.73 1.94
CA ASP A 63 -0.61 -13.90 0.49
C ASP A 63 0.24 -12.84 -0.23
N GLY A 64 0.27 -11.59 0.28
CA GLY A 64 1.12 -10.52 -0.20
C GLY A 64 2.60 -10.92 -0.13
N ALA A 65 3.06 -11.35 1.04
CA ALA A 65 4.43 -11.80 1.25
C ALA A 65 4.82 -12.99 0.34
N LYS A 66 3.92 -13.97 0.16
CA LYS A 66 4.15 -15.09 -0.77
C LYS A 66 4.26 -14.66 -2.23
N ARG A 67 3.45 -13.69 -2.65
CA ARG A 67 3.51 -13.14 -4.03
C ARG A 67 4.75 -12.30 -4.22
N GLU A 68 5.09 -11.46 -3.25
CA GLU A 68 6.33 -10.68 -3.25
C GLU A 68 7.55 -11.59 -3.38
N ALA A 69 7.63 -12.67 -2.62
CA ALA A 69 8.70 -13.67 -2.75
C ALA A 69 8.77 -14.31 -4.14
N LYS A 70 7.62 -14.57 -4.79
CA LYS A 70 7.56 -15.15 -6.14
C LYS A 70 8.04 -14.18 -7.22
N VAL A 71 7.84 -12.89 -7.05
CA VAL A 71 8.23 -11.87 -8.02
C VAL A 71 9.56 -11.21 -7.68
N ALA A 72 10.16 -11.51 -6.53
CA ALA A 72 11.37 -10.85 -6.01
C ALA A 72 12.55 -10.85 -6.98
N SER A 73 12.73 -11.93 -7.75
CA SER A 73 13.84 -12.07 -8.73
C SER A 73 13.57 -11.40 -10.08
N ARG A 74 12.34 -10.88 -10.31
CA ARG A 74 12.00 -10.28 -11.60
C ARG A 74 12.60 -8.88 -11.72
N ILE A 75 12.87 -8.47 -12.95
CA ILE A 75 13.42 -7.15 -13.25
C ILE A 75 12.28 -6.13 -13.34
N THR A 76 12.46 -4.97 -12.75
CA THR A 76 11.55 -3.83 -12.84
C THR A 76 12.20 -2.77 -13.73
N ALA A 77 11.84 -2.78 -15.02
CA ALA A 77 12.42 -1.89 -16.03
C ALA A 77 11.60 -0.60 -16.22
N GLU A 78 10.35 -0.63 -15.83
CA GLU A 78 9.39 0.47 -15.95
C GLU A 78 9.10 1.08 -14.58
N GLY A 79 8.37 2.20 -14.55
CA GLY A 79 8.01 2.84 -13.28
C GLY A 79 7.53 4.25 -13.43
N THR A 80 7.46 4.95 -12.30
CA THR A 80 7.09 6.37 -12.23
C THR A 80 7.91 7.10 -11.19
N ILE A 81 8.06 8.41 -11.41
CA ILE A 81 8.60 9.33 -10.43
C ILE A 81 7.42 9.99 -9.71
N GLY A 82 7.36 9.81 -8.40
CA GLY A 82 6.43 10.51 -7.54
C GLY A 82 7.07 11.76 -6.96
N VAL A 83 6.35 12.88 -7.00
CA VAL A 83 6.81 14.15 -6.41
C VAL A 83 5.70 14.70 -5.52
N CYS A 84 6.06 15.17 -4.35
CA CYS A 84 5.15 15.84 -3.43
C CYS A 84 5.80 17.13 -2.90
N THR A 85 5.08 18.24 -2.95
CA THR A 85 5.45 19.50 -2.31
C THR A 85 4.39 19.82 -1.26
N LEU A 86 4.76 19.75 0.02
CA LEU A 86 3.89 20.11 1.14
C LEU A 86 3.93 21.62 1.43
N SER A 87 5.10 22.22 1.27
CA SER A 87 5.31 23.64 1.42
C SER A 87 6.38 24.08 0.45
N ASP A 88 6.09 25.12 -0.31
CA ASP A 88 7.04 25.73 -1.25
C ASP A 88 8.01 26.71 -0.57
N GLY A 89 7.77 27.08 0.68
CA GLY A 89 8.57 28.02 1.45
C GLY A 89 8.25 29.48 1.25
N LEU A 90 7.35 29.85 0.31
CA LEU A 90 7.03 31.24 -0.02
C LEU A 90 6.46 32.03 1.16
N LEU A 91 5.71 31.36 2.04
CA LEU A 91 5.09 32.00 3.20
C LEU A 91 5.99 31.97 4.46
N GLY A 92 7.28 31.66 4.32
CA GLY A 92 8.21 31.55 5.47
C GLY A 92 7.99 30.31 6.35
N THR A 93 7.16 29.38 5.93
CA THR A 93 6.87 28.11 6.64
C THR A 93 7.95 27.05 6.46
N GLY A 94 9.01 27.37 5.72
CA GLY A 94 10.04 26.43 5.27
C GLY A 94 9.58 25.58 4.08
N ALA A 95 10.53 25.25 3.21
CA ALA A 95 10.27 24.37 2.07
C ALA A 95 10.19 22.90 2.53
N ARG A 96 9.20 22.16 2.05
CA ARG A 96 9.09 20.70 2.27
C ARG A 96 8.62 20.02 1.01
N ALA A 97 9.42 19.08 0.54
CA ALA A 97 9.10 18.32 -0.65
C ALA A 97 9.76 16.93 -0.63
N SER A 98 9.36 16.07 -1.52
CA SER A 98 10.00 14.78 -1.76
C SER A 98 9.97 14.40 -3.22
N ILE A 99 10.85 13.50 -3.59
CA ILE A 99 10.87 12.79 -4.85
C ILE A 99 11.15 11.32 -4.59
N ILE A 100 10.39 10.44 -5.24
CA ILE A 100 10.56 9.00 -5.13
C ILE A 100 10.62 8.36 -6.52
N GLU A 101 11.30 7.22 -6.61
CA GLU A 101 11.31 6.35 -7.77
C GLU A 101 10.64 5.03 -7.40
N LEU A 102 9.47 4.77 -8.01
CA LEU A 102 8.71 3.53 -7.83
C LEU A 102 8.71 2.77 -9.15
N ASN A 103 9.27 1.54 -9.15
CA ASN A 103 9.44 0.72 -10.34
C ASN A 103 8.48 -0.46 -10.37
N CYS A 104 8.15 -0.93 -11.59
CA CYS A 104 7.33 -2.10 -11.87
C CYS A 104 7.88 -2.88 -13.09
N GLU A 105 7.27 -4.03 -13.41
CA GLU A 105 7.74 -4.87 -14.51
C GLU A 105 7.33 -4.30 -15.87
N THR A 106 6.10 -3.78 -16.01
CA THR A 106 5.52 -3.36 -17.28
C THR A 106 5.01 -1.92 -17.27
N ASP A 107 4.93 -1.33 -18.46
CA ASP A 107 4.36 0.00 -18.68
C ASP A 107 2.83 0.04 -18.44
N PHE A 108 2.14 -1.10 -18.57
CA PHE A 108 0.72 -1.23 -18.21
C PHE A 108 0.49 -0.97 -16.73
N VAL A 109 1.34 -1.52 -15.87
CA VAL A 109 1.28 -1.26 -14.42
C VAL A 109 1.73 0.14 -14.10
N ALA A 110 2.76 0.68 -14.77
CA ALA A 110 3.20 2.06 -14.57
C ALA A 110 2.09 3.09 -14.83
N ARG A 111 1.15 2.78 -15.73
CA ARG A 111 0.00 3.64 -16.07
C ARG A 111 -1.27 3.31 -15.28
N ASN A 112 -1.22 2.33 -14.39
CA ASN A 112 -2.38 1.93 -13.59
C ASN A 112 -2.66 2.94 -12.48
N ASP A 113 -3.93 3.31 -12.30
CA ASP A 113 -4.35 4.29 -11.28
C ASP A 113 -3.95 3.89 -9.86
N MET A 114 -4.00 2.60 -9.55
CA MET A 114 -3.60 2.09 -8.23
C MET A 114 -2.10 2.24 -7.98
N PHE A 115 -1.28 2.01 -9.01
CA PHE A 115 0.15 2.22 -8.93
C PHE A 115 0.49 3.71 -8.80
N GLY A 116 -0.21 4.57 -9.56
CA GLY A 116 -0.09 6.02 -9.45
C GLY A 116 -0.53 6.56 -8.08
N ALA A 117 -1.62 6.03 -7.51
CA ALA A 117 -2.06 6.39 -6.17
C ALA A 117 -1.03 5.99 -5.12
N LEU A 118 -0.49 4.77 -5.19
CA LEU A 118 0.58 4.32 -4.31
C LEU A 118 1.81 5.23 -4.40
N ALA A 119 2.23 5.63 -5.59
CA ALA A 119 3.37 6.53 -5.78
C ALA A 119 3.12 7.90 -5.12
N ARG A 120 1.90 8.46 -5.24
CA ARG A 120 1.51 9.71 -4.57
C ARG A 120 1.54 9.57 -3.04
N ASP A 121 0.99 8.50 -2.51
CA ASP A 121 0.96 8.24 -1.06
C ASP A 121 2.37 8.07 -0.49
N ILE A 122 3.24 7.35 -1.19
CA ILE A 122 4.65 7.18 -0.80
C ILE A 122 5.39 8.54 -0.86
N ALA A 123 5.20 9.32 -1.92
CA ALA A 123 5.81 10.63 -2.04
C ALA A 123 5.31 11.58 -0.93
N HIS A 124 4.01 11.58 -0.64
CA HIS A 124 3.43 12.34 0.46
C HIS A 124 4.04 11.94 1.81
N THR A 125 4.15 10.64 2.06
CA THR A 125 4.78 10.10 3.27
C THR A 125 6.24 10.58 3.39
N ALA A 126 7.00 10.54 2.30
CA ALA A 126 8.39 10.96 2.27
C ALA A 126 8.56 12.47 2.53
N ALA A 127 7.61 13.30 2.08
CA ALA A 127 7.64 14.73 2.35
C ALA A 127 7.31 15.07 3.81
N TRP A 128 6.48 14.27 4.47
CA TRP A 128 6.17 14.41 5.90
C TRP A 128 7.29 13.87 6.79
N PHE A 129 8.05 12.91 6.30
CA PHE A 129 9.04 12.22 7.13
C PHE A 129 10.16 13.18 7.48
N PRO A 130 10.36 13.55 8.76
CA PRO A 130 11.50 14.36 9.13
C PRO A 130 12.75 13.53 8.92
N ILE A 131 13.62 13.99 8.05
CA ILE A 131 14.93 13.39 7.94
C ILE A 131 15.69 13.73 9.22
N VAL A 132 15.54 12.87 10.21
CA VAL A 132 16.41 12.88 11.39
C VAL A 132 17.68 12.09 11.04
N SER A 133 18.30 12.46 9.94
CA SER A 133 19.67 12.02 9.69
C SER A 133 20.59 13.17 10.10
N THR A 134 21.16 13.04 11.28
CA THR A 134 22.17 13.95 11.80
C THR A 134 23.47 13.98 10.96
N ALA A 135 23.54 13.21 9.89
CA ALA A 135 24.73 13.04 9.08
C ALA A 135 24.77 13.91 7.80
N HIS A 136 23.64 14.49 7.37
CA HIS A 136 23.59 15.26 6.12
C HIS A 136 22.89 16.61 6.36
N ALA A 137 23.69 17.61 6.66
CA ALA A 137 23.29 19.01 6.68
C ALA A 137 23.11 19.56 5.24
N GLY A 138 22.30 18.90 4.43
CA GLY A 138 22.01 19.27 3.05
C GLY A 138 20.53 19.58 2.83
N LEU A 139 20.25 20.49 1.89
CA LEU A 139 18.91 20.86 1.51
C LEU A 139 18.10 19.67 1.03
N LEU A 140 18.73 18.74 0.34
CA LEU A 140 18.17 17.49 -0.18
C LEU A 140 18.93 16.31 0.43
N SER A 141 18.23 15.36 1.01
CA SER A 141 18.82 14.17 1.63
C SER A 141 18.23 12.89 1.01
N ASP A 142 19.11 11.98 0.63
CA ASP A 142 18.71 10.62 0.30
C ASP A 142 18.25 9.91 1.58
N VAL A 143 17.13 9.22 1.49
CA VAL A 143 16.54 8.45 2.58
C VAL A 143 16.85 6.98 2.37
N ASP A 144 17.32 6.30 3.43
CA ASP A 144 17.49 4.85 3.37
C ASP A 144 16.15 4.15 3.13
N VAL A 145 16.04 3.51 1.96
CA VAL A 145 14.81 2.84 1.52
C VAL A 145 14.38 1.74 2.48
N ALA A 146 15.33 0.98 3.04
CA ALA A 146 15.01 -0.12 3.95
C ALA A 146 14.31 0.38 5.22
N THR A 147 14.83 1.44 5.81
CA THR A 147 14.23 2.11 6.97
C THR A 147 12.89 2.76 6.61
N PHE A 148 12.81 3.40 5.45
CA PHE A 148 11.59 4.09 5.02
C PHE A 148 10.43 3.13 4.74
N LEU A 149 10.70 1.93 4.27
CA LEU A 149 9.67 0.90 4.05
C LEU A 149 8.91 0.50 5.32
N GLU A 150 9.52 0.63 6.48
CA GLU A 150 8.88 0.32 7.77
C GLU A 150 8.07 1.48 8.35
N CYS A 151 8.13 2.66 7.72
CA CYS A 151 7.40 3.82 8.18
C CYS A 151 5.89 3.69 7.94
N PRO A 152 5.08 4.30 8.82
CA PRO A 152 3.65 4.42 8.60
C PRO A 152 3.36 5.17 7.30
N LEU A 153 2.53 4.61 6.43
CA LEU A 153 2.07 5.29 5.22
C LEU A 153 1.07 6.39 5.59
N MET A 154 1.34 7.58 5.11
CA MET A 154 0.44 8.73 5.21
C MET A 154 -0.20 8.98 3.84
N PRO A 155 -1.44 8.54 3.60
CA PRO A 155 -2.08 8.71 2.30
C PRO A 155 -2.28 10.19 1.99
N PHE A 156 -2.11 10.56 0.72
CA PHE A 156 -2.33 11.92 0.23
C PHE A 156 -3.81 12.32 0.39
N GLU A 157 -4.71 11.38 0.10
CA GLU A 157 -6.14 11.53 0.32
C GLU A 157 -6.59 10.56 1.44
N PRO A 158 -6.77 11.05 2.67
CA PRO A 158 -7.21 10.19 3.77
C PRO A 158 -8.61 9.62 3.52
N VAL A 159 -8.75 8.30 3.64
CA VAL A 159 -10.06 7.66 3.54
C VAL A 159 -10.77 7.76 4.91
N PRO A 160 -11.93 8.43 5.02
CA PRO A 160 -12.66 8.53 6.26
C PRO A 160 -12.99 7.15 6.83
N GLY A 161 -12.64 6.92 8.10
CA GLY A 161 -12.93 5.66 8.79
C GLY A 161 -11.85 4.58 8.67
N GLN A 162 -10.81 4.78 7.90
CA GLN A 162 -9.65 3.89 7.88
C GLN A 162 -8.82 4.12 9.16
N ARG A 163 -8.85 3.14 10.06
CA ARG A 163 -8.12 3.19 11.34
C ARG A 163 -6.78 2.47 11.31
N ASP A 164 -6.58 1.60 10.33
CA ASP A 164 -5.38 0.78 10.27
C ASP A 164 -4.23 1.55 9.63
N VAL A 165 -3.20 1.77 10.44
CA VAL A 165 -1.94 2.36 10.00
C VAL A 165 -1.13 1.26 9.32
N GLN A 166 -1.12 1.25 7.99
CA GLN A 166 -0.26 0.34 7.23
C GLN A 166 1.12 0.96 7.01
N THR A 167 2.15 0.13 6.92
CA THR A 167 3.49 0.59 6.54
C THR A 167 3.60 0.76 5.02
N VAL A 168 4.60 1.54 4.57
CA VAL A 168 4.92 1.66 3.13
C VAL A 168 5.14 0.27 2.50
N ARG A 169 5.87 -0.61 3.18
CA ARG A 169 6.07 -2.01 2.76
C ARG A 169 4.75 -2.74 2.57
N SER A 170 3.87 -2.65 3.54
CA SER A 170 2.56 -3.32 3.49
C SER A 170 1.70 -2.82 2.32
N ALA A 171 1.74 -1.52 2.03
CA ALA A 171 1.03 -0.94 0.90
C ALA A 171 1.58 -1.43 -0.45
N ILE A 172 2.91 -1.50 -0.60
CA ILE A 172 3.55 -2.07 -1.79
C ILE A 172 3.14 -3.54 -1.96
N SER A 173 3.24 -4.35 -0.89
CA SER A 173 2.84 -5.76 -0.93
C SER A 173 1.36 -5.94 -1.29
N ALA A 174 0.48 -5.04 -0.84
CA ALA A 174 -0.93 -5.06 -1.22
C ALA A 174 -1.15 -4.79 -2.73
N VAL A 175 -0.38 -3.89 -3.32
CA VAL A 175 -0.43 -3.61 -4.77
C VAL A 175 0.15 -4.79 -5.56
N ILE A 176 1.28 -5.37 -5.15
CA ILE A 176 1.84 -6.61 -5.74
C ILE A 176 0.79 -7.74 -5.70
N ALA A 177 0.09 -7.89 -4.58
CA ALA A 177 -0.95 -8.91 -4.43
C ALA A 177 -2.12 -8.72 -5.40
N ARG A 178 -2.43 -7.50 -5.80
CA ARG A 178 -3.53 -7.16 -6.72
C ARG A 178 -3.12 -7.24 -8.18
N LEU A 179 -1.98 -6.65 -8.52
CA LEU A 179 -1.50 -6.55 -9.90
C LEU A 179 -0.76 -7.82 -10.36
N GLY A 180 -0.14 -8.56 -9.43
CA GLY A 180 0.62 -9.78 -9.73
C GLY A 180 2.01 -9.53 -10.31
N GLU A 181 2.45 -8.27 -10.36
CA GLU A 181 3.76 -7.84 -10.80
C GLU A 181 4.62 -7.34 -9.65
N LYS A 182 5.94 -7.40 -9.82
CA LYS A 182 6.87 -6.81 -8.87
C LYS A 182 6.74 -5.29 -8.89
N VAL A 183 6.64 -4.72 -7.70
CA VAL A 183 6.72 -3.29 -7.45
C VAL A 183 7.84 -3.05 -6.45
N ALA A 184 8.73 -2.13 -6.73
CA ALA A 184 9.89 -1.83 -5.91
C ALA A 184 10.07 -0.32 -5.74
N LEU A 185 10.21 0.14 -4.50
CA LEU A 185 10.65 1.49 -4.18
C LEU A 185 12.19 1.48 -4.25
N THR A 186 12.75 2.19 -5.22
CA THR A 186 14.18 2.15 -5.53
C THR A 186 14.91 3.32 -4.90
N ARG A 187 14.30 4.52 -4.93
CA ARG A 187 14.93 5.73 -4.41
C ARG A 187 13.91 6.59 -3.70
N VAL A 188 14.35 7.22 -2.63
CA VAL A 188 13.58 8.22 -1.87
C VAL A 188 14.53 9.37 -1.54
N ALA A 189 14.14 10.57 -1.88
CA ALA A 189 14.81 11.76 -1.42
C ALA A 189 13.80 12.75 -0.87
N SER A 190 14.17 13.45 0.18
CA SER A 190 13.31 14.40 0.86
C SER A 190 14.06 15.73 1.04
N LEU A 191 13.32 16.81 0.90
CA LEU A 191 13.80 18.17 1.05
C LEU A 191 13.17 18.76 2.31
N ALA A 192 14.00 19.04 3.30
CA ALA A 192 13.60 19.69 4.54
C ALA A 192 14.78 20.52 5.07
N PRO A 193 14.88 21.80 4.73
CA PRO A 193 15.95 22.66 5.22
C PRO A 193 15.97 22.67 6.76
N VAL A 194 17.15 22.50 7.32
CA VAL A 194 17.40 22.53 8.78
C VAL A 194 18.01 23.86 9.21
N ASP A 195 18.38 24.71 8.28
CA ASP A 195 18.93 26.03 8.53
C ASP A 195 17.81 27.09 8.67
N HIS A 196 18.14 28.23 9.20
CA HIS A 196 17.22 29.35 9.37
C HIS A 196 17.10 30.23 8.10
N GLN A 197 17.62 29.76 6.94
CA GLN A 197 17.53 30.46 5.69
C GLN A 197 16.16 30.22 5.04
N VAL A 198 15.70 31.20 4.29
CA VAL A 198 14.46 31.09 3.50
C VAL A 198 14.78 30.31 2.23
N HIS A 199 14.21 29.13 2.11
CA HIS A 199 14.30 28.30 0.91
C HIS A 199 12.95 28.25 0.23
N VAL A 200 12.95 28.34 -1.09
CA VAL A 200 11.77 28.18 -1.93
C VAL A 200 12.00 26.99 -2.85
N CYS A 201 11.02 26.10 -2.95
CA CYS A 201 11.09 24.97 -3.87
C CYS A 201 9.93 24.99 -4.87
N GLY A 202 10.23 24.52 -6.07
CA GLY A 202 9.24 24.22 -7.09
C GLY A 202 9.44 22.77 -7.53
N SER A 203 8.36 22.11 -7.94
CA SER A 203 8.41 20.73 -8.43
C SER A 203 7.70 20.59 -9.77
N PHE A 204 8.25 19.73 -10.60
CA PHE A 204 7.65 19.34 -11.86
C PHE A 204 8.00 17.88 -12.17
N ALA A 205 6.99 17.10 -12.56
CA ALA A 205 7.18 15.73 -13.02
C ALA A 205 6.64 15.61 -14.45
N HIS A 206 7.53 15.27 -15.39
CA HIS A 206 7.16 15.11 -16.79
C HIS A 206 6.41 13.78 -17.01
N GLY A 207 5.29 13.82 -17.72
CA GLY A 207 4.55 12.60 -18.10
C GLY A 207 3.71 11.97 -17.00
N THR A 208 3.69 12.52 -15.79
CA THR A 208 2.75 12.12 -14.74
C THR A 208 1.52 13.03 -14.78
N ALA A 209 0.34 12.49 -14.51
CA ALA A 209 -0.81 13.34 -14.21
C ALA A 209 -0.42 14.20 -13.00
N ALA A 210 -0.28 15.51 -13.24
CA ALA A 210 0.09 16.44 -12.19
C ALA A 210 -0.90 16.29 -11.03
N ALA A 211 -0.39 16.03 -9.82
CA ALA A 211 -1.21 16.30 -8.65
C ALA A 211 -1.60 17.78 -8.69
N PRO A 212 -2.86 18.14 -8.47
CA PRO A 212 -3.24 19.55 -8.40
C PRO A 212 -2.40 20.21 -7.32
N PRO A 213 -1.99 21.50 -7.50
CA PRO A 213 -1.31 22.22 -6.45
C PRO A 213 -2.18 22.19 -5.20
N ALA A 214 -1.54 22.00 -4.06
CA ALA A 214 -2.23 22.10 -2.77
C ALA A 214 -2.91 23.47 -2.66
N PRO A 215 -4.13 23.54 -2.10
CA PRO A 215 -4.89 24.79 -1.96
C PRO A 215 -4.19 25.79 -1.06
#